data_5e4757fc65a11b55f6d64f6f68397f3e
#
_entry.id   5e4757fc65a11b55f6d64f6f68397f3e
#
_cell.length_a   1.000
_cell.length_b   1.000
_cell.length_c   1.000
_cell.angle_alpha   90.00
_cell.angle_beta   90.00
_cell.angle_gamma   90.00
#
_symmetry.space_group_name_H-M   'P 1'
#
loop_
_entity.id
_entity.type
_entity.pdbx_description
1 polymer ?
#
loop_
_entity_poly.entity_id
_entity_poly.type
_entity_poly.pdbx_seq_one_letter_code
_entity_poly.pdbx_strand_id
1 'polypeptide(L)'
;IINERDFDQIKKLIMTYGAVQSAIYSQPDIRSLSEYYSEENAAYYYPERQECNHDIDIIGWDDHYPKENFVTQPEGDGAFICKNSWGADFGQNGFFYISYYDQNIGVYGVAYTGVESADNYDQIYQSDLLGWTGSIGYNEPLAWFSSVYQAEQTSTVQAAGFYATDADTYYDIYLVENFEGIEDMDRRVLLQSGYIEDKGYYTIPLRNQQIVEGGERFAVIVQIYTKGSSHPVAIEYASNKLTSAADI
;
A
#
# COMPACT_ATOMS: atom_id res chain seq x y z
N ILE A 1 3.54 -3.89 -0.26
CA ILE A 1 4.21 -2.79 0.51
C ILE A 1 5.66 -3.19 0.73
N ILE A 2 6.57 -2.26 0.52
CA ILE A 2 8.01 -2.48 0.55
C ILE A 2 8.56 -2.16 1.96
N ASN A 3 9.62 -2.87 2.36
CA ASN A 3 10.34 -2.53 3.59
C ASN A 3 11.07 -1.20 3.43
N GLU A 4 11.14 -0.42 4.50
CA GLU A 4 11.76 0.90 4.47
C GLU A 4 13.19 0.83 3.90
N ARG A 5 13.43 1.58 2.81
CA ARG A 5 14.71 1.71 2.12
C ARG A 5 15.36 0.37 1.71
N ASP A 6 14.58 -0.65 1.48
CA ASP A 6 15.07 -1.90 0.88
C ASP A 6 15.22 -1.72 -0.64
N PHE A 7 16.35 -1.18 -1.05
CA PHE A 7 16.64 -0.84 -2.45
C PHE A 7 16.76 -2.08 -3.34
N ASP A 8 17.18 -3.21 -2.79
CA ASP A 8 17.24 -4.47 -3.55
C ASP A 8 15.82 -4.98 -3.82
N GLN A 9 14.92 -4.89 -2.84
CA GLN A 9 13.51 -5.19 -3.05
C GLN A 9 12.88 -4.24 -4.07
N ILE A 10 13.14 -2.93 -3.99
CA ILE A 10 12.67 -1.93 -4.96
C ILE A 10 13.13 -2.30 -6.38
N LYS A 11 14.42 -2.55 -6.59
CA LYS A 11 14.98 -2.93 -7.90
C LYS A 11 14.35 -4.22 -8.43
N LYS A 12 14.18 -5.24 -7.58
CA LYS A 12 13.51 -6.50 -7.95
C LYS A 12 12.07 -6.28 -8.40
N LEU A 13 11.32 -5.44 -7.68
CA LEU A 13 9.92 -5.14 -8.00
C LEU A 13 9.78 -4.33 -9.30
N ILE A 14 10.68 -3.37 -9.55
CA ILE A 14 10.74 -2.65 -10.83
C ILE A 14 10.97 -3.62 -11.98
N MET A 15 11.91 -4.55 -11.86
CA MET A 15 12.17 -5.57 -12.89
C MET A 15 10.97 -6.49 -13.14
N THR A 16 10.15 -6.72 -12.13
CA THR A 16 9.01 -7.63 -12.22
C THR A 16 7.73 -6.93 -12.67
N TYR A 17 7.45 -5.73 -12.16
CA TYR A 17 6.17 -5.03 -12.31
C TYR A 17 6.28 -3.67 -13.02
N GLY A 18 7.49 -3.19 -13.28
CA GLY A 18 7.76 -1.97 -14.06
C GLY A 18 7.92 -0.69 -13.24
N ALA A 19 7.26 -0.55 -12.10
CA ALA A 19 7.36 0.63 -11.26
C ALA A 19 7.12 0.33 -9.78
N VAL A 20 7.62 1.23 -8.94
CA VAL A 20 7.36 1.28 -7.50
C VAL A 20 6.99 2.72 -7.14
N GLN A 21 5.80 2.93 -6.62
CA GLN A 21 5.44 4.21 -6.01
C GLN A 21 6.27 4.42 -4.74
N SER A 22 6.81 5.61 -4.57
CA SER A 22 7.54 5.99 -3.36
C SER A 22 7.20 7.41 -2.95
N ALA A 23 7.08 7.64 -1.65
CA ALA A 23 6.99 8.98 -1.12
C ALA A 23 8.38 9.60 -0.96
N ILE A 24 8.46 10.91 -1.14
CA ILE A 24 9.66 11.74 -0.94
C ILE A 24 9.32 13.01 -0.15
N TYR A 25 10.34 13.64 0.39
CA TYR A 25 10.22 15.05 0.79
C TYR A 25 10.57 15.92 -0.40
N SER A 26 9.62 16.70 -0.88
CA SER A 26 9.82 17.70 -1.94
C SER A 26 9.82 19.08 -1.32
N GLN A 27 10.91 19.84 -1.52
CA GLN A 27 10.91 21.24 -1.11
C GLN A 27 9.85 22.03 -1.90
N PRO A 28 9.17 23.00 -1.27
CA PRO A 28 8.13 23.78 -1.93
C PRO A 28 8.58 24.49 -3.22
N ASP A 29 9.86 24.82 -3.32
CA ASP A 29 10.46 25.55 -4.45
C ASP A 29 11.42 24.70 -5.29
N ILE A 30 11.17 23.39 -5.41
CA ILE A 30 12.03 22.47 -6.18
C ILE A 30 12.23 22.92 -7.65
N ARG A 31 11.33 23.75 -8.20
CA ARG A 31 11.43 24.32 -9.55
C ARG A 31 12.21 25.63 -9.59
N SER A 32 12.47 26.28 -8.48
CA SER A 32 13.30 27.47 -8.38
C SER A 32 14.68 27.08 -7.88
N LEU A 33 15.69 27.90 -8.15
CA LEU A 33 17.11 27.68 -7.78
C LEU A 33 17.27 27.07 -6.38
N SER A 34 17.09 25.75 -6.30
CA SER A 34 17.16 24.95 -5.08
C SER A 34 18.57 24.42 -4.94
N GLU A 35 19.13 24.46 -3.74
CA GLU A 35 20.40 23.80 -3.43
C GLU A 35 20.30 22.25 -3.47
N TYR A 36 19.08 21.70 -3.65
CA TYR A 36 18.81 20.26 -3.66
C TYR A 36 18.41 19.74 -5.05
N TYR A 37 18.11 20.61 -6.03
CA TYR A 37 17.70 20.20 -7.36
C TYR A 37 18.55 20.85 -8.45
N SER A 38 19.19 20.03 -9.28
CA SER A 38 19.89 20.43 -10.49
C SER A 38 18.92 20.41 -11.68
N GLU A 39 18.57 21.57 -12.21
CA GLU A 39 17.72 21.67 -13.40
C GLU A 39 18.44 21.10 -14.65
N GLU A 40 19.75 21.34 -14.78
CA GLU A 40 20.57 20.89 -15.91
C GLU A 40 20.60 19.36 -15.99
N ASN A 41 20.76 18.68 -14.85
CA ASN A 41 20.88 17.22 -14.78
C ASN A 41 19.59 16.53 -14.37
N ALA A 42 18.52 17.30 -14.11
CA ALA A 42 17.27 16.80 -13.53
C ALA A 42 17.49 15.92 -12.29
N ALA A 43 18.38 16.35 -11.39
CA ALA A 43 18.86 15.55 -10.29
C ALA A 43 18.51 16.15 -8.92
N TYR A 44 17.89 15.36 -8.05
CA TYR A 44 17.41 15.76 -6.73
C TYR A 44 18.08 14.96 -5.62
N TYR A 45 18.53 15.66 -4.58
CA TYR A 45 19.05 15.05 -3.36
C TYR A 45 18.73 15.91 -2.14
N TYR A 46 18.02 15.32 -1.16
CA TYR A 46 17.77 15.96 0.13
C TYR A 46 18.44 15.16 1.26
N PRO A 47 19.41 15.75 1.98
CA PRO A 47 20.30 15.01 2.90
C PRO A 47 19.66 14.69 4.25
N GLU A 48 18.52 15.29 4.61
CA GLU A 48 17.92 15.14 5.92
C GLU A 48 16.62 14.33 5.87
N ARG A 49 16.31 13.61 6.95
CA ARG A 49 15.03 12.96 7.12
C ARG A 49 13.94 13.99 7.41
N GLN A 50 12.87 13.97 6.64
CA GLN A 50 11.70 14.81 6.79
C GLN A 50 10.42 13.98 6.65
N GLU A 51 9.29 14.56 7.03
CA GLU A 51 7.98 14.02 6.69
C GLU A 51 7.76 14.11 5.19
N CYS A 52 7.52 12.98 4.53
CA CYS A 52 7.26 12.93 3.10
C CYS A 52 5.98 13.70 2.77
N ASN A 53 6.01 14.48 1.69
CA ASN A 53 4.92 15.35 1.28
C ASN A 53 4.58 15.26 -0.22
N HIS A 54 5.22 14.34 -0.94
CA HIS A 54 5.03 14.15 -2.37
C HIS A 54 5.26 12.69 -2.77
N ASP A 55 4.47 12.19 -3.72
CA ASP A 55 4.60 10.85 -4.28
C ASP A 55 5.15 10.90 -5.70
N ILE A 56 6.00 9.93 -6.02
CA ILE A 56 6.61 9.72 -7.34
C ILE A 56 6.64 8.23 -7.65
N ASP A 57 6.87 7.87 -8.92
CA ASP A 57 7.12 6.50 -9.32
C ASP A 57 8.61 6.28 -9.59
N ILE A 58 9.22 5.30 -8.94
CA ILE A 58 10.54 4.79 -9.27
C ILE A 58 10.37 3.78 -10.41
N ILE A 59 11.00 4.06 -11.56
CA ILE A 59 10.85 3.24 -12.78
C ILE A 59 12.15 2.58 -13.23
N GLY A 60 13.26 2.90 -12.56
CA GLY A 60 14.58 2.38 -12.89
C GLY A 60 15.64 2.90 -11.94
N TRP A 61 16.89 2.64 -12.27
CA TRP A 61 18.05 3.13 -11.53
C TRP A 61 19.30 3.15 -12.42
N ASP A 62 20.31 3.91 -11.96
CA ASP A 62 21.66 3.89 -12.49
C ASP A 62 22.64 3.86 -11.32
N ASP A 63 23.32 2.72 -11.09
CA ASP A 63 24.27 2.53 -10.00
C ASP A 63 25.56 3.39 -10.15
N HIS A 64 25.77 3.94 -11.35
CA HIS A 64 26.94 4.77 -11.68
C HIS A 64 26.56 6.22 -11.96
N TYR A 65 25.33 6.65 -11.63
CA TYR A 65 24.91 8.05 -11.83
C TYR A 65 25.83 8.97 -11.01
N PRO A 66 26.59 9.90 -11.67
CA PRO A 66 27.64 10.65 -10.98
C PRO A 66 27.08 11.57 -9.91
N LYS A 67 27.66 11.55 -8.72
CA LYS A 67 27.28 12.44 -7.62
C LYS A 67 27.50 13.93 -7.94
N GLU A 68 28.38 14.24 -8.88
CA GLU A 68 28.65 15.61 -9.36
C GLU A 68 27.47 16.23 -10.09
N ASN A 69 26.50 15.42 -10.53
CA ASN A 69 25.27 15.90 -11.18
C ASN A 69 24.29 16.53 -10.18
N PHE A 70 24.47 16.33 -8.89
CA PHE A 70 23.66 16.95 -7.84
C PHE A 70 24.26 18.28 -7.39
N VAL A 71 23.39 19.28 -7.08
CA VAL A 71 23.86 20.59 -6.57
C VAL A 71 24.55 20.42 -5.22
N THR A 72 23.85 19.84 -4.25
CA THR A 72 24.45 19.34 -3.02
C THR A 72 24.93 17.91 -3.32
N GLN A 73 26.24 17.67 -3.24
CA GLN A 73 26.78 16.37 -3.60
C GLN A 73 26.55 15.34 -2.50
N PRO A 74 25.95 14.17 -2.84
CA PRO A 74 25.87 13.03 -1.91
C PRO A 74 27.24 12.38 -1.68
N GLU A 75 27.30 11.42 -0.76
CA GLU A 75 28.56 10.71 -0.40
C GLU A 75 29.12 9.86 -1.56
N GLY A 76 28.27 9.35 -2.44
CA GLY A 76 28.65 8.48 -3.54
C GLY A 76 27.73 8.58 -4.75
N ASP A 77 28.10 7.82 -5.78
CA ASP A 77 27.34 7.68 -7.02
C ASP A 77 26.09 6.82 -6.82
N GLY A 78 25.18 6.88 -7.79
CA GLY A 78 23.99 6.08 -7.87
C GLY A 78 22.71 6.87 -7.60
N ALA A 79 21.71 6.60 -8.46
CA ALA A 79 20.42 7.24 -8.36
C ALA A 79 19.29 6.33 -8.84
N PHE A 80 18.10 6.55 -8.32
CA PHE A 80 16.87 6.07 -8.91
C PHE A 80 16.43 6.99 -10.06
N ILE A 81 15.87 6.39 -11.11
CA ILE A 81 15.18 7.08 -12.20
C ILE A 81 13.72 7.14 -11.80
N CYS A 82 13.20 8.36 -11.67
CA CYS A 82 11.87 8.60 -11.16
C CYS A 82 11.00 9.33 -12.18
N LYS A 83 9.71 9.03 -12.16
CA LYS A 83 8.69 9.77 -12.90
C LYS A 83 7.87 10.63 -11.93
N ASN A 84 7.73 11.91 -12.31
CA ASN A 84 6.94 12.88 -11.55
C ASN A 84 5.56 13.09 -12.20
N SER A 85 4.61 13.60 -11.42
CA SER A 85 3.25 13.95 -11.85
C SER A 85 3.11 15.42 -12.34
N TRP A 86 4.22 16.19 -12.45
CA TRP A 86 4.20 17.62 -12.77
C TRP A 86 4.25 17.96 -14.27
N GLY A 87 4.07 16.95 -15.12
CA GLY A 87 4.06 17.11 -16.58
C GLY A 87 5.45 17.07 -17.23
N ALA A 88 5.47 17.18 -18.55
CA ALA A 88 6.68 17.02 -19.35
C ALA A 88 7.67 18.22 -19.25
N ASP A 89 7.22 19.34 -18.72
CA ASP A 89 8.08 20.53 -18.54
C ASP A 89 8.98 20.43 -17.30
N PHE A 90 8.79 19.40 -16.47
CA PHE A 90 9.65 19.13 -15.34
C PHE A 90 10.74 18.13 -15.71
N GLY A 91 11.99 18.40 -15.31
CA GLY A 91 13.12 17.51 -15.52
C GLY A 91 13.34 17.14 -17.00
N GLN A 92 13.58 15.88 -17.27
CA GLN A 92 13.74 15.32 -18.62
C GLN A 92 12.41 14.70 -19.09
N ASN A 93 11.50 15.50 -19.62
CA ASN A 93 10.16 15.06 -20.03
C ASN A 93 9.32 14.44 -18.89
N GLY A 94 9.41 14.99 -17.69
CA GLY A 94 8.72 14.48 -16.50
C GLY A 94 9.51 13.46 -15.70
N PHE A 95 10.72 13.12 -16.15
CA PHE A 95 11.62 12.20 -15.46
C PHE A 95 12.76 12.96 -14.78
N PHE A 96 13.26 12.41 -13.68
CA PHE A 96 14.36 12.97 -12.93
C PHE A 96 15.07 11.89 -12.11
N TYR A 97 16.22 12.24 -11.56
CA TYR A 97 17.06 11.35 -10.78
C TYR A 97 16.99 11.71 -9.30
N ILE A 98 16.87 10.73 -8.43
CA ILE A 98 16.99 10.91 -6.98
C ILE A 98 18.15 10.06 -6.47
N SER A 99 19.07 10.69 -5.76
CA SER A 99 20.22 9.99 -5.19
C SER A 99 19.82 8.85 -4.27
N TYR A 100 20.57 7.74 -4.28
CA TYR A 100 20.44 6.67 -3.28
C TYR A 100 20.67 7.16 -1.85
N TYR A 101 21.38 8.27 -1.68
CA TYR A 101 21.67 8.90 -0.40
C TYR A 101 20.58 9.84 0.10
N ASP A 102 19.55 10.13 -0.72
CA ASP A 102 18.39 10.86 -0.27
C ASP A 102 17.73 10.13 0.91
N GLN A 103 17.47 10.86 2.00
CA GLN A 103 17.04 10.23 3.25
C GLN A 103 15.56 9.84 3.25
N ASN A 104 14.79 10.23 2.25
CA ASN A 104 13.34 10.08 2.21
C ASN A 104 12.88 9.07 1.14
N ILE A 105 13.65 8.91 0.05
CA ILE A 105 13.33 7.93 -1.00
C ILE A 105 13.27 6.49 -0.45
N GLY A 106 12.24 5.74 -0.83
CA GLY A 106 12.06 4.36 -0.40
C GLY A 106 11.60 4.16 1.04
N VAL A 107 11.27 5.23 1.75
CA VAL A 107 10.75 5.17 3.13
C VAL A 107 9.34 4.59 3.16
N TYR A 108 8.51 5.05 2.24
CA TYR A 108 7.19 4.49 1.97
C TYR A 108 7.19 4.02 0.51
N GLY A 109 7.04 2.73 0.31
CA GLY A 109 7.05 2.15 -1.03
C GLY A 109 5.92 1.15 -1.24
N VAL A 110 5.28 1.25 -2.41
CA VAL A 110 4.20 0.36 -2.83
C VAL A 110 4.44 -0.10 -4.26
N ALA A 111 4.37 -1.41 -4.49
CA ALA A 111 4.30 -1.98 -5.83
C ALA A 111 2.87 -2.49 -6.09
N TYR A 112 2.30 -2.12 -7.22
CA TYR A 112 1.02 -2.63 -7.69
C TYR A 112 1.29 -3.90 -8.49
N THR A 113 0.97 -5.06 -7.91
CA THR A 113 1.35 -6.38 -8.44
C THR A 113 0.26 -7.04 -9.26
N GLY A 114 -0.96 -6.48 -9.27
CA GLY A 114 -2.08 -6.95 -10.05
C GLY A 114 -2.96 -5.79 -10.49
N VAL A 115 -3.37 -5.83 -11.76
CA VAL A 115 -4.34 -4.91 -12.34
C VAL A 115 -5.40 -5.74 -13.03
N GLU A 116 -6.64 -5.55 -12.63
CA GLU A 116 -7.80 -6.22 -13.21
C GLU A 116 -8.73 -5.20 -13.89
N SER A 117 -9.68 -5.69 -14.68
CA SER A 117 -10.72 -4.84 -15.26
C SER A 117 -11.59 -4.23 -14.15
N ALA A 118 -12.04 -3.00 -14.33
CA ALA A 118 -12.90 -2.31 -13.36
C ALA A 118 -14.31 -2.93 -13.25
N ASP A 119 -14.66 -3.83 -14.17
CA ASP A 119 -15.91 -4.58 -14.22
C ASP A 119 -15.75 -6.07 -13.83
N ASN A 120 -14.67 -6.41 -13.10
CA ASN A 120 -14.40 -7.78 -12.63
C ASN A 120 -15.41 -8.28 -11.58
N TYR A 121 -16.07 -7.38 -10.85
CA TYR A 121 -17.13 -7.66 -9.89
C TYR A 121 -18.34 -6.75 -10.15
N ASP A 122 -19.55 -7.31 -10.08
CA ASP A 122 -20.79 -6.53 -10.22
C ASP A 122 -21.02 -5.58 -9.04
N GLN A 123 -20.47 -5.93 -7.87
CA GLN A 123 -20.62 -5.17 -6.64
C GLN A 123 -19.42 -5.31 -5.70
N ILE A 124 -19.03 -4.20 -5.07
CA ILE A 124 -17.97 -4.14 -4.08
C ILE A 124 -18.53 -3.49 -2.81
N TYR A 125 -18.41 -4.19 -1.69
CA TYR A 125 -18.73 -3.68 -0.36
C TYR A 125 -17.43 -3.25 0.31
N GLN A 126 -17.34 -2.01 0.72
CA GLN A 126 -16.15 -1.44 1.35
C GLN A 126 -16.54 -0.49 2.48
N SER A 127 -15.86 -0.57 3.61
CA SER A 127 -16.05 0.31 4.77
C SER A 127 -14.91 1.30 4.96
N ASP A 128 -13.73 0.97 4.44
CA ASP A 128 -12.50 1.72 4.70
C ASP A 128 -12.12 2.57 3.48
N LEU A 129 -12.23 3.91 3.59
CA LEU A 129 -11.96 4.84 2.49
C LEU A 129 -10.47 5.11 2.29
N LEU A 130 -9.70 5.11 3.38
CA LEU A 130 -8.26 5.39 3.38
C LEU A 130 -7.42 4.12 3.53
N GLY A 131 -8.05 2.99 3.79
CA GLY A 131 -7.39 1.72 3.97
C GLY A 131 -6.58 1.64 5.28
N TRP A 132 -5.32 1.24 5.19
CA TRP A 132 -4.50 1.01 6.37
C TRP A 132 -3.84 2.29 6.89
N THR A 133 -4.41 2.91 7.92
CA THR A 133 -3.85 4.09 8.61
C THR A 133 -3.28 3.78 9.99
N GLY A 134 -3.53 2.59 10.51
CA GLY A 134 -2.98 2.11 11.78
C GLY A 134 -3.20 0.62 12.00
N SER A 135 -2.70 0.10 13.12
CA SER A 135 -2.79 -1.31 13.44
C SER A 135 -3.24 -1.53 14.88
N ILE A 136 -4.07 -2.55 15.10
CA ILE A 136 -4.50 -2.99 16.42
C ILE A 136 -4.28 -4.49 16.61
N GLY A 137 -4.29 -4.94 17.88
CA GLY A 137 -4.15 -6.33 18.25
C GLY A 137 -4.16 -6.52 19.76
N TYR A 138 -4.01 -7.76 20.17
CA TYR A 138 -4.07 -8.17 21.59
C TYR A 138 -2.70 -8.43 22.20
N ASN A 139 -1.63 -7.90 21.60
CA ASN A 139 -0.22 -8.24 21.85
C ASN A 139 0.12 -9.69 21.51
N GLU A 140 -0.62 -10.27 20.56
CA GLU A 140 -0.47 -11.63 20.07
C GLU A 140 -0.53 -11.64 18.53
N PRO A 141 0.12 -12.62 17.88
CA PRO A 141 0.12 -12.72 16.41
C PRO A 141 -1.21 -13.18 15.82
N LEU A 142 -2.11 -13.77 16.62
CA LEU A 142 -3.43 -14.24 16.22
C LEU A 142 -4.48 -13.16 16.51
N ALA A 143 -5.26 -12.79 15.50
CA ALA A 143 -6.38 -11.90 15.67
C ALA A 143 -7.55 -12.24 14.74
N TRP A 144 -8.71 -11.72 15.08
CA TRP A 144 -9.94 -11.84 14.30
C TRP A 144 -10.53 -10.46 14.07
N PHE A 145 -11.03 -10.22 12.87
CA PHE A 145 -11.78 -9.02 12.55
C PHE A 145 -12.93 -9.34 11.60
N SER A 146 -13.92 -8.47 11.54
CA SER A 146 -15.11 -8.68 10.72
C SER A 146 -15.66 -7.35 10.24
N SER A 147 -16.16 -7.34 9.00
CA SER A 147 -16.99 -6.28 8.45
C SER A 147 -18.37 -6.83 8.14
N VAL A 148 -19.40 -6.06 8.47
CA VAL A 148 -20.80 -6.43 8.27
C VAL A 148 -21.41 -5.52 7.20
N TYR A 149 -22.01 -6.14 6.19
CA TYR A 149 -22.65 -5.45 5.08
C TYR A 149 -24.12 -5.85 4.94
N GLN A 150 -24.88 -5.05 4.22
CA GLN A 150 -26.22 -5.41 3.76
C GLN A 150 -26.17 -5.67 2.27
N ALA A 151 -26.61 -6.85 1.84
CA ALA A 151 -26.63 -7.20 0.42
C ALA A 151 -27.68 -6.34 -0.31
N GLU A 152 -27.28 -5.64 -1.36
CA GLU A 152 -28.21 -4.83 -2.16
C GLU A 152 -29.12 -5.70 -3.04
N GLN A 153 -28.58 -6.83 -3.50
CA GLN A 153 -29.27 -7.83 -4.29
C GLN A 153 -28.74 -9.22 -3.96
N THR A 154 -29.50 -10.26 -4.28
CA THR A 154 -29.03 -11.62 -4.18
C THR A 154 -27.81 -11.81 -5.08
N SER A 155 -26.68 -12.17 -4.49
CA SER A 155 -25.38 -12.29 -5.20
C SER A 155 -24.49 -13.34 -4.55
N THR A 156 -23.45 -13.75 -5.30
CA THR A 156 -22.45 -14.68 -4.82
C THR A 156 -21.23 -13.93 -4.35
N VAL A 157 -20.79 -14.15 -3.10
CA VAL A 157 -19.54 -13.58 -2.58
C VAL A 157 -18.38 -14.35 -3.20
N GLN A 158 -17.60 -13.66 -4.05
CA GLN A 158 -16.54 -14.28 -4.86
C GLN A 158 -15.12 -14.03 -4.33
N ALA A 159 -14.91 -12.92 -3.64
CA ALA A 159 -13.62 -12.56 -3.09
C ALA A 159 -13.77 -11.74 -1.79
N ALA A 160 -12.71 -11.72 -0.99
CA ALA A 160 -12.58 -10.86 0.17
C ALA A 160 -11.24 -10.14 0.16
N GLY A 161 -11.26 -8.81 0.42
CA GLY A 161 -10.06 -7.98 0.46
C GLY A 161 -9.67 -7.62 1.89
N PHE A 162 -8.38 -7.69 2.20
CA PHE A 162 -7.83 -7.27 3.49
C PHE A 162 -6.33 -6.97 3.41
N TYR A 163 -5.80 -6.32 4.44
CA TYR A 163 -4.37 -6.06 4.58
C TYR A 163 -3.69 -7.15 5.43
N ALA A 164 -2.58 -7.69 4.93
CA ALA A 164 -1.56 -8.33 5.75
C ALA A 164 -0.59 -7.25 6.23
N THR A 165 -0.52 -7.01 7.53
CA THR A 165 0.27 -5.91 8.12
C THR A 165 1.75 -6.22 8.22
N ASP A 166 2.13 -7.48 8.09
CA ASP A 166 3.53 -7.91 8.05
C ASP A 166 3.67 -9.16 7.17
N ALA A 167 4.90 -9.55 6.88
CA ALA A 167 5.23 -10.77 6.15
C ALA A 167 4.77 -12.03 6.90
N ASP A 168 4.78 -13.17 6.23
CA ASP A 168 4.48 -14.48 6.81
C ASP A 168 3.10 -14.55 7.50
N THR A 169 2.05 -14.05 6.84
CA THR A 169 0.69 -14.05 7.36
C THR A 169 -0.12 -15.23 6.86
N TYR A 170 -0.64 -16.06 7.78
CA TYR A 170 -1.65 -17.08 7.52
C TYR A 170 -3.04 -16.50 7.74
N TYR A 171 -4.02 -16.93 6.96
CA TYR A 171 -5.39 -16.46 7.09
C TYR A 171 -6.43 -17.54 6.85
N ASP A 172 -7.59 -17.38 7.51
CA ASP A 172 -8.84 -18.06 7.25
C ASP A 172 -9.94 -17.03 7.06
N ILE A 173 -10.71 -17.16 5.97
CA ILE A 173 -11.83 -16.28 5.63
C ILE A 173 -13.11 -17.06 5.82
N TYR A 174 -14.06 -16.47 6.56
CA TYR A 174 -15.36 -17.04 6.84
C TYR A 174 -16.47 -16.06 6.45
N LEU A 175 -17.68 -16.61 6.28
CA LEU A 175 -18.90 -15.83 6.07
C LEU A 175 -19.96 -16.28 7.05
N VAL A 176 -20.78 -15.34 7.50
CA VAL A 176 -22.05 -15.55 8.19
C VAL A 176 -23.14 -14.92 7.37
N GLU A 177 -24.07 -15.74 6.90
CA GLU A 177 -25.33 -15.28 6.26
C GLU A 177 -26.35 -14.91 7.33
N ASN A 178 -27.29 -14.05 6.99
CA ASN A 178 -28.38 -13.60 7.90
C ASN A 178 -27.83 -13.16 9.26
N PHE A 179 -26.88 -12.22 9.22
CA PHE A 179 -26.23 -11.73 10.43
C PHE A 179 -27.11 -10.74 11.18
N GLU A 180 -27.55 -11.12 12.38
CA GLU A 180 -28.36 -10.28 13.27
C GLU A 180 -27.55 -9.73 14.45
N GLY A 181 -26.55 -10.49 14.93
CA GLY A 181 -25.75 -10.12 16.09
C GLY A 181 -24.52 -11.00 16.28
N ILE A 182 -23.77 -10.70 17.37
CA ILE A 182 -22.50 -11.36 17.66
C ILE A 182 -22.63 -12.89 17.86
N GLU A 183 -23.78 -13.34 18.30
CA GLU A 183 -24.07 -14.76 18.53
C GLU A 183 -24.04 -15.58 17.23
N ASP A 184 -24.27 -14.90 16.10
CA ASP A 184 -24.26 -15.54 14.79
C ASP A 184 -22.85 -15.90 14.31
N MET A 185 -21.82 -15.33 14.92
CA MET A 185 -20.43 -15.62 14.57
C MET A 185 -20.08 -17.11 14.74
N ASP A 186 -20.79 -17.84 15.58
CA ASP A 186 -20.59 -19.29 15.75
C ASP A 186 -21.10 -20.11 14.55
N ARG A 187 -21.96 -19.54 13.69
CA ARG A 187 -22.47 -20.15 12.45
C ARG A 187 -21.56 -19.90 11.24
N ARG A 188 -20.39 -19.31 11.44
CA ARG A 188 -19.48 -18.97 10.36
C ARG A 188 -19.08 -20.19 9.53
N VAL A 189 -19.07 -20.03 8.22
CA VAL A 189 -18.66 -21.04 7.25
C VAL A 189 -17.30 -20.66 6.68
N LEU A 190 -16.34 -21.56 6.70
CA LEU A 190 -15.01 -21.37 6.13
C LEU A 190 -15.09 -21.33 4.60
N LEU A 191 -14.64 -20.23 3.99
CA LEU A 191 -14.64 -20.03 2.55
C LEU A 191 -13.27 -20.26 1.93
N GLN A 192 -12.21 -19.81 2.60
CA GLN A 192 -10.84 -19.86 2.09
C GLN A 192 -9.83 -19.84 3.23
N SER A 193 -8.75 -20.60 3.07
CA SER A 193 -7.53 -20.53 3.90
C SER A 193 -6.33 -20.28 3.01
N GLY A 194 -5.30 -19.63 3.53
CA GLY A 194 -4.08 -19.42 2.76
C GLY A 194 -2.93 -18.79 3.55
N TYR A 195 -1.93 -18.40 2.79
CA TYR A 195 -0.70 -17.80 3.28
C TYR A 195 -0.32 -16.63 2.36
N ILE A 196 0.17 -15.57 2.97
CA ILE A 196 0.66 -14.35 2.33
C ILE A 196 2.12 -14.17 2.74
N GLU A 197 3.01 -14.10 1.77
CA GLU A 197 4.45 -13.96 1.98
C GLU A 197 4.82 -12.52 2.38
N ASP A 198 4.30 -11.53 1.64
CA ASP A 198 4.65 -10.11 1.82
C ASP A 198 3.50 -9.31 2.42
N LYS A 199 3.82 -8.26 3.18
CA LYS A 199 2.82 -7.29 3.66
C LYS A 199 2.19 -6.52 2.49
N GLY A 200 0.88 -6.26 2.58
CA GLY A 200 0.16 -5.54 1.52
C GLY A 200 -1.36 -5.72 1.58
N TYR A 201 -2.05 -5.12 0.62
CA TYR A 201 -3.46 -5.36 0.38
C TYR A 201 -3.64 -6.52 -0.60
N TYR A 202 -4.53 -7.44 -0.27
CA TYR A 202 -4.81 -8.63 -1.07
C TYR A 202 -6.30 -8.81 -1.26
N THR A 203 -6.72 -9.01 -2.50
CA THR A 203 -8.06 -9.51 -2.84
C THR A 203 -7.94 -11.00 -3.07
N ILE A 204 -8.53 -11.79 -2.18
CA ILE A 204 -8.44 -13.25 -2.15
C ILE A 204 -9.68 -13.86 -2.81
N PRO A 205 -9.55 -14.54 -3.96
CA PRO A 205 -10.65 -15.32 -4.54
C PRO A 205 -11.05 -16.47 -3.62
N LEU A 206 -12.35 -16.65 -3.41
CA LEU A 206 -12.90 -17.66 -2.51
C LEU A 206 -13.13 -18.98 -3.23
N ARG A 207 -12.63 -20.08 -2.68
CA ARG A 207 -12.87 -21.44 -3.22
C ARG A 207 -14.29 -21.92 -2.95
N ASN A 208 -14.78 -21.65 -1.73
CA ASN A 208 -16.13 -21.99 -1.32
C ASN A 208 -16.96 -20.72 -1.37
N GLN A 209 -17.65 -20.51 -2.48
CA GLN A 209 -18.50 -19.33 -2.66
C GLN A 209 -19.85 -19.54 -1.97
N GLN A 210 -20.39 -18.49 -1.38
CA GLN A 210 -21.70 -18.48 -0.71
C GLN A 210 -22.60 -17.42 -1.34
N ILE A 211 -23.90 -17.66 -1.32
CA ILE A 211 -24.91 -16.72 -1.78
C ILE A 211 -25.37 -15.90 -0.57
N VAL A 212 -25.49 -14.59 -0.76
CA VAL A 212 -26.12 -13.66 0.17
C VAL A 212 -27.42 -13.14 -0.46
N GLU A 213 -28.51 -13.16 0.29
CA GLU A 213 -29.82 -12.75 -0.21
C GLU A 213 -29.97 -11.24 -0.14
N GLY A 214 -30.60 -10.66 -1.19
CA GLY A 214 -30.83 -9.21 -1.27
C GLY A 214 -31.64 -8.69 -0.08
N GLY A 215 -31.18 -7.62 0.55
CA GLY A 215 -31.78 -7.02 1.73
C GLY A 215 -31.30 -7.60 3.06
N GLU A 216 -30.64 -8.75 3.07
CA GLU A 216 -30.10 -9.38 4.29
C GLU A 216 -28.72 -8.87 4.63
N ARG A 217 -28.38 -8.92 5.93
CA ARG A 217 -27.05 -8.61 6.40
C ARG A 217 -26.18 -9.86 6.38
N PHE A 218 -24.92 -9.67 6.04
CA PHE A 218 -23.90 -10.73 6.11
C PHE A 218 -22.62 -10.19 6.73
N ALA A 219 -21.86 -11.07 7.37
CA ALA A 219 -20.57 -10.74 7.94
C ALA A 219 -19.45 -11.52 7.23
N VAL A 220 -18.42 -10.81 6.77
CA VAL A 220 -17.17 -11.40 6.34
C VAL A 220 -16.20 -11.33 7.52
N ILE A 221 -15.67 -12.48 7.92
CA ILE A 221 -14.79 -12.62 9.07
C ILE A 221 -13.44 -13.10 8.58
N VAL A 222 -12.37 -12.47 9.06
CA VAL A 222 -11.00 -12.90 8.78
C VAL A 222 -10.31 -13.23 10.10
N GLN A 223 -9.76 -14.43 10.19
CA GLN A 223 -8.76 -14.78 11.17
C GLN A 223 -7.39 -14.61 10.51
N ILE A 224 -6.48 -13.95 11.18
CA ILE A 224 -5.09 -13.86 10.73
C ILE A 224 -4.13 -14.30 11.83
N TYR A 225 -3.05 -14.93 11.40
CA TYR A 225 -1.89 -15.21 12.25
C TYR A 225 -0.65 -14.64 11.53
N THR A 226 -0.12 -13.55 12.07
CA THR A 226 1.06 -12.85 11.52
C THR A 226 2.24 -13.03 12.46
N LYS A 227 3.18 -13.87 12.07
CA LYS A 227 4.32 -14.26 12.90
C LYS A 227 5.12 -13.04 13.37
N GLY A 228 5.27 -12.92 14.69
CA GLY A 228 6.07 -11.83 15.30
C GLY A 228 5.33 -10.50 15.45
N SER A 229 4.14 -10.34 14.89
CA SER A 229 3.31 -9.15 15.08
C SER A 229 2.58 -9.20 16.41
N SER A 230 2.48 -8.05 17.07
CA SER A 230 1.62 -7.86 18.26
C SER A 230 0.31 -7.15 17.94
N HIS A 231 0.22 -6.53 16.75
CA HIS A 231 -0.93 -5.76 16.28
C HIS A 231 -1.21 -6.10 14.81
N PRO A 232 -1.68 -7.33 14.51
CA PRO A 232 -1.75 -7.82 13.13
C PRO A 232 -2.93 -7.29 12.32
N VAL A 233 -3.89 -6.58 12.92
CA VAL A 233 -5.08 -6.09 12.22
C VAL A 233 -4.88 -4.65 11.76
N ALA A 234 -4.97 -4.44 10.45
CA ALA A 234 -5.03 -3.10 9.87
C ALA A 234 -6.37 -2.43 10.19
N ILE A 235 -6.33 -1.17 10.54
CA ILE A 235 -7.51 -0.34 10.76
C ILE A 235 -7.38 1.00 10.08
N GLU A 236 -8.53 1.62 9.85
CA GLU A 236 -8.66 3.00 9.45
C GLU A 236 -9.07 3.85 10.67
N TYR A 237 -8.38 4.96 10.88
CA TYR A 237 -8.74 5.93 11.92
C TYR A 237 -8.14 7.31 11.62
N ALA A 238 -8.73 8.34 12.19
CA ALA A 238 -8.25 9.71 12.07
C ALA A 238 -6.94 9.91 12.85
N SER A 239 -5.81 9.66 12.19
CA SER A 239 -4.48 9.68 12.80
C SER A 239 -3.78 11.04 12.73
N ASN A 240 -4.14 11.89 11.76
CA ASN A 240 -3.54 13.20 11.54
C ASN A 240 -4.54 14.16 10.87
N LYS A 241 -4.06 15.34 10.51
CA LYS A 241 -4.88 16.39 9.91
C LYS A 241 -5.50 16.00 8.55
N LEU A 242 -4.82 15.16 7.77
CA LEU A 242 -5.27 14.72 6.45
C LEU A 242 -6.36 13.65 6.59
N THR A 243 -6.13 12.65 7.44
CA THR A 243 -7.11 11.59 7.71
C THR A 243 -8.36 12.12 8.41
N SER A 244 -8.21 13.10 9.33
CA SER A 244 -9.36 13.77 9.97
C SER A 244 -10.24 14.55 9.00
N ALA A 245 -9.68 15.01 7.86
CA ALA A 245 -10.42 15.71 6.82
C ALA A 245 -11.26 14.76 5.95
N ALA A 246 -11.02 13.46 6.02
CA ALA A 246 -11.77 12.44 5.28
C ALA A 246 -13.09 12.03 5.97
N ASP A 247 -13.40 12.60 7.13
CA ASP A 247 -14.64 12.37 7.90
C ASP A 247 -14.85 10.89 8.29
N ILE A 248 -13.76 10.23 8.74
CA ILE A 248 -13.69 8.83 9.20
C ILE A 248 -13.64 8.71 10.72
#